data_979993feeb836b6fd1a3b452ffdc8ba4
#
_entry.id   979993feeb836b6fd1a3b452ffdc8ba4
#
_cell.length_a   1.000
_cell.length_b   1.000
_cell.length_c   1.000
_cell.angle_alpha   90.00
_cell.angle_beta   90.00
_cell.angle_gamma   90.00
#
_symmetry.space_group_name_H-M   'P 1'
#
loop_
_entity.id
_entity.type
_entity.pdbx_description
1 polymer ?
#
loop_
_entity_poly.entity_id
_entity_poly.type
_entity_poly.pdbx_seq_one_letter_code
_entity_poly.pdbx_strand_id
1 'polypeptide(L)'
;MPANPTAMTTTMTTTVTHSLPPAGLPIAIVGAGLAGLTCAQFLAQAGHRVHVFDKSRGPSGRMSTRRSSDASTEWQCDHGAQYFTARDTHFRAQVAEWEHAGAAALWQGRIGTHDGQRFVLHDSALQRFVGTPRMTSPAAHLVRHMEQLPQPVRFQWQTTVQPLQAPAGAGWQVHSPEHGPEAQRYQAVLLAVPAPQAAPLLEAVTPEATTLAHSAPMRACWSVMVRCPQPVPLPVDGCFVEHSPLRWIARDSSKPGRSGPETWLLHASHAWSEAHVHDEAAAVTAALLQ
;
A
#
# COMPACT_ATOMS: atom_id res chain seq x y z
N MET A 1 16.61 -49.60 -26.17
CA MET A 1 15.79 -48.58 -25.54
C MET A 1 16.28 -48.43 -24.11
N PRO A 2 17.01 -47.37 -23.74
CA PRO A 2 17.39 -47.17 -22.34
C PRO A 2 16.29 -46.40 -21.61
N ALA A 3 16.04 -46.82 -20.38
CA ALA A 3 15.06 -46.25 -19.46
C ALA A 3 15.50 -44.86 -18.92
N ASN A 4 14.52 -43.97 -18.84
CA ASN A 4 14.66 -42.61 -18.37
C ASN A 4 14.66 -42.61 -16.81
N PRO A 5 15.62 -42.00 -16.12
CA PRO A 5 15.56 -41.92 -14.68
C PRO A 5 14.59 -40.78 -14.25
N THR A 6 13.57 -41.17 -13.51
CA THR A 6 12.62 -40.26 -12.84
C THR A 6 13.36 -39.44 -11.79
N ALA A 7 13.46 -38.13 -12.00
CA ALA A 7 13.98 -37.21 -11.01
C ALA A 7 12.98 -37.05 -9.85
N MET A 8 13.34 -37.56 -8.68
CA MET A 8 12.65 -37.26 -7.41
C MET A 8 12.95 -35.81 -6.99
N THR A 9 11.99 -34.93 -7.12
CA THR A 9 12.06 -33.59 -6.55
C THR A 9 11.75 -33.69 -5.05
N THR A 10 12.79 -33.66 -4.24
CA THR A 10 12.65 -33.58 -2.77
C THR A 10 12.30 -32.15 -2.40
N THR A 11 11.04 -31.88 -2.11
CA THR A 11 10.59 -30.60 -1.55
C THR A 11 10.98 -30.56 -0.08
N MET A 12 12.05 -29.85 0.25
CA MET A 12 12.39 -29.56 1.65
C MET A 12 11.42 -28.49 2.17
N THR A 13 10.41 -28.92 2.91
CA THR A 13 9.59 -28.04 3.74
C THR A 13 10.36 -27.72 5.01
N THR A 14 11.06 -26.61 5.03
CA THR A 14 11.70 -26.10 6.25
C THR A 14 10.61 -25.55 7.15
N THR A 15 10.13 -26.36 8.07
CA THR A 15 9.24 -25.91 9.15
C THR A 15 10.08 -25.14 10.17
N VAL A 16 10.14 -23.82 10.04
CA VAL A 16 10.74 -22.95 11.06
C VAL A 16 9.76 -22.89 12.22
N THR A 17 9.95 -23.74 13.23
CA THR A 17 9.26 -23.63 14.51
C THR A 17 9.84 -22.44 15.27
N HIS A 18 9.28 -21.24 15.07
CA HIS A 18 9.55 -20.13 15.96
C HIS A 18 8.79 -20.36 17.28
N SER A 19 9.50 -20.73 18.34
CA SER A 19 8.99 -20.57 19.69
C SER A 19 8.71 -19.07 19.92
N LEU A 20 7.47 -18.73 20.24
CA LEU A 20 7.14 -17.35 20.64
C LEU A 20 8.01 -16.94 21.82
N PRO A 21 8.62 -15.74 21.78
CA PRO A 21 9.44 -15.27 22.88
C PRO A 21 8.58 -15.06 24.15
N PRO A 22 9.20 -15.06 25.33
CA PRO A 22 8.50 -15.02 26.60
C PRO A 22 7.57 -13.82 26.72
N ALA A 23 6.40 -14.02 27.33
CA ALA A 23 5.40 -12.99 27.61
C ALA A 23 6.04 -11.79 28.36
N GLY A 24 5.99 -10.60 27.76
CA GLY A 24 6.48 -9.42 28.44
C GLY A 24 6.77 -8.21 27.58
N LEU A 25 7.52 -8.33 26.48
CA LEU A 25 7.84 -7.21 25.62
C LEU A 25 6.83 -7.09 24.46
N PRO A 26 6.49 -5.85 24.01
CA PRO A 26 5.65 -5.65 22.83
C PRO A 26 6.37 -6.06 21.54
N ILE A 27 5.59 -6.17 20.45
CA ILE A 27 6.08 -6.35 19.09
C ILE A 27 6.04 -4.99 18.39
N ALA A 28 7.15 -4.62 17.75
CA ALA A 28 7.21 -3.46 16.87
C ALA A 28 6.83 -3.84 15.44
N ILE A 29 6.04 -3.02 14.77
CA ILE A 29 5.75 -3.14 13.34
C ILE A 29 6.16 -1.84 12.67
N VAL A 30 6.97 -1.93 11.62
CA VAL A 30 7.41 -0.77 10.84
C VAL A 30 6.62 -0.76 9.54
N GLY A 31 5.78 0.26 9.37
CA GLY A 31 4.88 0.45 8.24
C GLY A 31 3.41 0.20 8.58
N ALA A 32 2.58 1.25 8.44
CA ALA A 32 1.14 1.23 8.63
C ALA A 32 0.36 1.17 7.29
N GLY A 33 0.92 0.48 6.30
CA GLY A 33 0.18 0.01 5.14
C GLY A 33 -0.76 -1.13 5.51
N LEU A 34 -1.63 -1.58 4.59
CA LEU A 34 -2.57 -2.68 4.87
C LEU A 34 -1.88 -3.92 5.46
N ALA A 35 -0.74 -4.31 4.94
CA ALA A 35 0.00 -5.48 5.44
C ALA A 35 0.39 -5.32 6.93
N GLY A 36 0.98 -4.17 7.30
CA GLY A 36 1.35 -3.90 8.68
C GLY A 36 0.14 -3.79 9.62
N LEU A 37 -0.93 -3.15 9.17
CA LEU A 37 -2.17 -3.02 9.95
C LEU A 37 -2.86 -4.37 10.15
N THR A 38 -2.93 -5.22 9.12
CA THR A 38 -3.49 -6.58 9.24
C THR A 38 -2.65 -7.43 10.20
N CYS A 39 -1.33 -7.33 10.10
CA CYS A 39 -0.42 -8.00 11.03
C CYS A 39 -0.63 -7.50 12.47
N ALA A 40 -0.74 -6.17 12.67
CA ALA A 40 -1.00 -5.57 13.98
C ALA A 40 -2.32 -6.05 14.59
N GLN A 41 -3.38 -6.08 13.79
CA GLN A 41 -4.69 -6.55 14.20
C GLN A 41 -4.64 -8.02 14.64
N PHE A 42 -4.03 -8.88 13.83
CA PHE A 42 -3.90 -10.30 14.13
C PHE A 42 -3.12 -10.55 15.43
N LEU A 43 -1.99 -9.87 15.61
CA LEU A 43 -1.17 -9.99 16.82
C LEU A 43 -1.90 -9.44 18.06
N ALA A 44 -2.61 -8.33 17.95
CA ALA A 44 -3.38 -7.77 19.06
C ALA A 44 -4.53 -8.69 19.47
N GLN A 45 -5.23 -9.30 18.50
CA GLN A 45 -6.27 -10.31 18.75
C GLN A 45 -5.71 -11.58 19.42
N ALA A 46 -4.45 -11.93 19.11
CA ALA A 46 -3.73 -13.01 19.78
C ALA A 46 -3.20 -12.65 21.18
N GLY A 47 -3.49 -11.44 21.68
CA GLY A 47 -3.11 -10.98 23.01
C GLY A 47 -1.71 -10.37 23.11
N HIS A 48 -1.03 -10.10 22.00
CA HIS A 48 0.25 -9.42 22.01
C HIS A 48 0.08 -7.90 22.13
N ARG A 49 0.96 -7.25 22.89
CA ARG A 49 1.10 -5.80 22.84
C ARG A 49 1.82 -5.40 21.56
N VAL A 50 1.25 -4.48 20.79
CA VAL A 50 1.76 -4.08 19.47
C VAL A 50 1.98 -2.58 19.43
N HIS A 51 3.10 -2.18 18.83
CA HIS A 51 3.42 -0.78 18.55
C HIS A 51 3.79 -0.64 17.07
N VAL A 52 3.02 0.17 16.35
CA VAL A 52 3.19 0.41 14.92
C VAL A 52 3.84 1.77 14.70
N PHE A 53 4.91 1.78 13.90
CA PHE A 53 5.63 2.99 13.49
C PHE A 53 5.41 3.25 12.01
N ASP A 54 5.12 4.49 11.65
CA ASP A 54 5.08 4.90 10.23
C ASP A 54 5.64 6.31 10.05
N LYS A 55 6.41 6.49 8.98
CA LYS A 55 6.99 7.80 8.62
C LYS A 55 5.94 8.81 8.13
N SER A 56 4.75 8.34 7.73
CA SER A 56 3.66 9.16 7.23
C SER A 56 2.85 9.77 8.38
N ARG A 57 2.02 10.75 8.06
CA ARG A 57 1.08 11.38 9.01
C ARG A 57 -0.15 10.52 9.34
N GLY A 58 -0.26 9.34 8.73
CA GLY A 58 -1.40 8.45 8.92
C GLY A 58 -1.27 7.17 8.11
N PRO A 59 -2.21 6.23 8.30
CA PRO A 59 -2.15 4.90 7.72
C PRO A 59 -2.42 4.90 6.22
N SER A 60 -2.15 3.79 5.59
CA SER A 60 -2.56 3.25 4.30
C SER A 60 -1.43 2.96 3.30
N GLY A 61 -0.26 3.56 3.46
CA GLY A 61 0.87 3.30 2.58
C GLY A 61 0.52 3.58 1.10
N ARG A 62 0.59 2.56 0.24
CA ARG A 62 0.30 2.68 -1.21
C ARG A 62 -1.19 2.80 -1.57
N MET A 63 -2.10 2.64 -0.62
CA MET A 63 -3.53 2.99 -0.80
C MET A 63 -3.76 4.44 -0.37
N SER A 64 -3.04 5.37 -0.97
CA SER A 64 -2.95 6.76 -0.53
C SER A 64 -3.85 7.70 -1.33
N THR A 65 -4.39 8.69 -0.65
CA THR A 65 -5.16 9.81 -1.22
C THR A 65 -4.41 11.11 -0.94
N ARG A 66 -4.11 11.88 -1.98
CA ARG A 66 -3.59 13.25 -1.84
C ARG A 66 -4.76 14.20 -1.64
N ARG A 67 -4.59 15.16 -0.76
CA ARG A 67 -5.52 16.28 -0.54
C ARG A 67 -4.79 17.58 -0.81
N SER A 68 -5.43 18.48 -1.54
CA SER A 68 -4.98 19.86 -1.64
C SER A 68 -5.62 20.67 -0.53
N SER A 69 -4.84 21.51 0.11
CA SER A 69 -5.26 22.50 1.09
C SER A 69 -5.29 23.90 0.51
N ASP A 70 -5.46 24.02 -0.81
CA ASP A 70 -5.63 25.32 -1.44
C ASP A 70 -6.87 25.99 -0.87
N ALA A 71 -6.70 27.19 -0.31
CA ALA A 71 -7.69 27.87 0.53
C ALA A 71 -9.03 28.18 -0.21
N SER A 72 -9.10 27.98 -1.51
CA SER A 72 -10.29 28.25 -2.32
C SER A 72 -11.11 27.01 -2.68
N THR A 73 -10.52 25.81 -2.61
CA THR A 73 -11.25 24.58 -3.02
C THR A 73 -10.56 23.33 -2.43
N GLU A 74 -11.21 22.70 -1.47
CA GLU A 74 -10.79 21.37 -1.05
C GLU A 74 -11.02 20.38 -2.19
N TRP A 75 -9.97 19.70 -2.63
CA TRP A 75 -10.08 18.59 -3.55
C TRP A 75 -9.16 17.45 -3.13
N GLN A 76 -9.49 16.26 -3.56
CA GLN A 76 -8.73 15.06 -3.26
C GLN A 76 -8.64 14.17 -4.50
N CYS A 77 -7.59 13.33 -4.54
CA CYS A 77 -7.44 12.32 -5.57
C CYS A 77 -6.64 11.13 -5.03
N ASP A 78 -7.08 9.93 -5.33
CA ASP A 78 -6.36 8.71 -5.00
C ASP A 78 -5.20 8.53 -5.97
N HIS A 79 -3.99 8.77 -5.51
CA HIS A 79 -2.79 8.75 -6.37
C HIS A 79 -2.01 7.42 -6.32
N GLY A 80 -2.33 6.55 -5.39
CA GLY A 80 -1.78 5.20 -5.29
C GLY A 80 -2.66 4.15 -5.97
N ALA A 81 -3.04 3.11 -5.24
CA ALA A 81 -3.97 2.09 -5.72
C ALA A 81 -5.29 2.72 -6.16
N GLN A 82 -5.80 2.30 -7.32
CA GLN A 82 -7.00 2.88 -7.90
C GLN A 82 -8.27 2.15 -7.55
N TYR A 83 -8.15 0.87 -7.35
CA TYR A 83 -9.16 -0.05 -6.84
C TYR A 83 -8.45 -1.30 -6.32
N PHE A 84 -9.20 -2.16 -5.68
CA PHE A 84 -8.75 -3.51 -5.33
C PHE A 84 -9.83 -4.54 -5.69
N THR A 85 -9.43 -5.80 -5.80
CA THR A 85 -10.32 -6.92 -6.07
C THR A 85 -10.18 -7.96 -4.96
N ALA A 86 -11.27 -8.60 -4.59
CA ALA A 86 -11.29 -9.63 -3.56
C ALA A 86 -11.63 -10.99 -4.20
N ARG A 87 -10.67 -11.91 -4.26
CA ARG A 87 -10.83 -13.26 -4.79
C ARG A 87 -10.83 -14.32 -3.71
N ASP A 88 -9.93 -14.17 -2.74
CA ASP A 88 -9.83 -15.04 -1.58
C ASP A 88 -11.05 -14.89 -0.66
N THR A 89 -11.53 -15.99 -0.08
CA THR A 89 -12.74 -16.01 0.74
C THR A 89 -12.60 -15.18 2.02
N HIS A 90 -11.44 -15.22 2.68
CA HIS A 90 -11.21 -14.44 3.89
C HIS A 90 -11.11 -12.95 3.57
N PHE A 91 -10.45 -12.61 2.45
CA PHE A 91 -10.38 -11.22 2.04
C PHE A 91 -11.74 -10.68 1.58
N ARG A 92 -12.59 -11.52 0.96
CA ARG A 92 -14.00 -11.13 0.66
C ARG A 92 -14.80 -10.84 1.92
N ALA A 93 -14.65 -11.65 2.96
CA ALA A 93 -15.29 -11.40 4.25
C ALA A 93 -14.84 -10.05 4.84
N GLN A 94 -13.52 -9.78 4.81
CA GLN A 94 -12.98 -8.49 5.27
C GLN A 94 -13.50 -7.30 4.47
N VAL A 95 -13.63 -7.45 3.14
CA VAL A 95 -14.21 -6.39 2.29
C VAL A 95 -15.68 -6.16 2.63
N ALA A 96 -16.46 -7.21 2.87
CA ALA A 96 -17.86 -7.08 3.29
C ALA A 96 -18.01 -6.35 4.63
N GLU A 97 -17.12 -6.59 5.59
CA GLU A 97 -17.04 -5.82 6.84
C GLU A 97 -16.74 -4.33 6.58
N TRP A 98 -15.81 -4.03 5.69
CA TRP A 98 -15.50 -2.63 5.32
C TRP A 98 -16.66 -1.95 4.60
N GLU A 99 -17.40 -2.67 3.74
CA GLU A 99 -18.60 -2.15 3.09
C GLU A 99 -19.69 -1.86 4.13
N HIS A 100 -19.94 -2.79 5.06
CA HIS A 100 -20.89 -2.57 6.15
C HIS A 100 -20.53 -1.39 7.03
N ALA A 101 -19.25 -1.20 7.30
CA ALA A 101 -18.72 -0.05 8.05
C ALA A 101 -18.64 1.26 7.25
N GLY A 102 -19.00 1.25 5.98
CA GLY A 102 -18.87 2.41 5.08
C GLY A 102 -17.42 2.79 4.76
N ALA A 103 -16.47 1.89 5.00
CA ALA A 103 -15.05 2.13 4.74
C ALA A 103 -14.61 1.71 3.33
N ALA A 104 -15.39 0.87 2.65
CA ALA A 104 -15.21 0.49 1.25
C ALA A 104 -16.55 0.44 0.52
N ALA A 105 -16.52 0.46 -0.80
CA ALA A 105 -17.69 0.27 -1.64
C ALA A 105 -17.31 -0.29 -3.01
N LEU A 106 -18.26 -0.97 -3.66
CA LEU A 106 -18.14 -1.41 -5.04
C LEU A 106 -18.09 -0.19 -5.97
N TRP A 107 -17.07 -0.11 -6.82
CA TRP A 107 -16.98 0.90 -7.87
C TRP A 107 -17.54 0.34 -9.17
N GLN A 108 -18.70 0.86 -9.57
CA GLN A 108 -19.40 0.50 -10.81
C GLN A 108 -18.96 1.38 -11.99
N GLY A 109 -17.70 1.78 -12.00
CA GLY A 109 -17.12 2.59 -13.07
C GLY A 109 -17.07 1.84 -14.41
N ARG A 110 -17.26 2.58 -15.50
CA ARG A 110 -17.09 2.09 -16.87
C ARG A 110 -15.60 1.92 -17.15
N ILE A 111 -15.15 0.68 -17.19
CA ILE A 111 -13.73 0.36 -17.40
C ILE A 111 -13.51 -0.07 -18.83
N GLY A 112 -12.44 0.42 -19.45
CA GLY A 112 -12.10 0.09 -20.83
C GLY A 112 -10.60 0.08 -21.09
N THR A 113 -10.27 -0.10 -22.36
CA THR A 113 -8.93 0.07 -22.93
C THR A 113 -8.98 1.11 -24.03
N HIS A 114 -7.94 1.91 -24.18
CA HIS A 114 -7.66 2.77 -25.32
C HIS A 114 -6.44 2.21 -26.06
N ASP A 115 -6.64 1.79 -27.31
CA ASP A 115 -5.63 1.13 -28.13
C ASP A 115 -4.77 2.11 -28.96
N GLY A 116 -4.86 3.39 -28.71
CA GLY A 116 -4.26 4.49 -29.48
C GLY A 116 -5.21 5.11 -30.52
N GLN A 117 -6.36 4.50 -30.78
CA GLN A 117 -7.33 4.98 -31.77
C GLN A 117 -8.74 5.12 -31.18
N ARG A 118 -9.18 4.15 -30.36
CA ARG A 118 -10.54 4.08 -29.83
C ARG A 118 -10.60 3.55 -28.40
N PHE A 119 -11.68 3.88 -27.73
CA PHE A 119 -12.05 3.28 -26.44
C PHE A 119 -12.86 1.99 -26.67
N VAL A 120 -12.45 0.92 -26.00
CA VAL A 120 -13.18 -0.35 -25.94
C VAL A 120 -13.60 -0.59 -24.50
N LEU A 121 -14.90 -0.56 -24.22
CA LEU A 121 -15.44 -0.85 -22.90
C LEU A 121 -15.35 -2.36 -22.60
N HIS A 122 -15.01 -2.69 -21.36
CA HIS A 122 -14.96 -4.07 -20.90
C HIS A 122 -16.31 -4.47 -20.28
N ASP A 123 -16.95 -5.46 -20.86
CA ASP A 123 -18.02 -6.21 -20.20
C ASP A 123 -17.35 -7.24 -19.26
N SER A 124 -17.20 -6.87 -18.00
CA SER A 124 -16.45 -7.68 -17.04
C SER A 124 -17.22 -7.81 -15.73
N ALA A 125 -17.48 -9.06 -15.34
CA ALA A 125 -18.05 -9.39 -14.02
C ALA A 125 -17.07 -9.15 -12.84
N LEU A 126 -15.86 -8.66 -13.12
CA LEU A 126 -14.85 -8.38 -12.08
C LEU A 126 -15.29 -7.24 -11.18
N GLN A 127 -15.58 -7.58 -9.93
CA GLN A 127 -15.89 -6.59 -8.90
C GLN A 127 -14.62 -5.81 -8.51
N ARG A 128 -14.73 -4.49 -8.60
CA ARG A 128 -13.68 -3.54 -8.21
C ARG A 128 -14.17 -2.73 -7.02
N PHE A 129 -13.43 -2.79 -5.93
CA PHE A 129 -13.74 -2.07 -4.71
C PHE A 129 -12.80 -0.90 -4.53
N VAL A 130 -13.28 0.14 -3.89
CA VAL A 130 -12.51 1.33 -3.49
C VAL A 130 -12.77 1.64 -2.02
N GLY A 131 -11.80 2.25 -1.37
CA GLY A 131 -12.04 2.85 -0.07
C GLY A 131 -13.01 4.03 -0.18
N THR A 132 -13.90 4.22 0.79
CA THR A 132 -14.89 5.32 0.78
C THR A 132 -14.88 6.06 2.13
N PRO A 133 -14.89 7.40 2.14
CA PRO A 133 -14.88 8.35 1.01
C PRO A 133 -13.49 8.53 0.36
N ARG A 134 -12.48 7.76 0.72
CA ARG A 134 -11.09 7.83 0.22
C ARG A 134 -10.49 6.44 0.16
N MET A 135 -9.50 6.24 -0.68
CA MET A 135 -8.77 4.97 -0.72
C MET A 135 -8.08 4.64 0.62
N THR A 136 -7.77 5.64 1.43
CA THR A 136 -7.22 5.46 2.78
C THR A 136 -8.23 4.94 3.82
N SER A 137 -9.53 4.92 3.53
CA SER A 137 -10.59 4.66 4.53
C SER A 137 -10.55 3.26 5.15
N PRO A 138 -10.27 2.17 4.42
CA PRO A 138 -10.11 0.85 5.03
C PRO A 138 -9.00 0.80 6.08
N ALA A 139 -7.85 1.40 5.77
CA ALA A 139 -6.73 1.47 6.70
C ALA A 139 -7.06 2.31 7.95
N ALA A 140 -7.73 3.46 7.75
CA ALA A 140 -8.18 4.29 8.86
C ALA A 140 -9.24 3.59 9.73
N HIS A 141 -10.08 2.76 9.12
CA HIS A 141 -11.05 1.93 9.86
C HIS A 141 -10.34 0.90 10.74
N LEU A 142 -9.35 0.19 10.22
CA LEU A 142 -8.54 -0.77 10.98
C LEU A 142 -7.84 -0.10 12.17
N VAL A 143 -7.24 1.07 11.97
CA VAL A 143 -6.59 1.82 13.07
C VAL A 143 -7.60 2.14 14.16
N ARG A 144 -8.74 2.77 13.83
CA ARG A 144 -9.77 3.10 14.83
C ARG A 144 -10.27 1.88 15.59
N HIS A 145 -10.43 0.74 14.91
CA HIS A 145 -10.83 -0.50 15.56
C HIS A 145 -9.77 -0.97 16.56
N MET A 146 -8.50 -0.95 16.18
CA MET A 146 -7.40 -1.38 17.05
C MET A 146 -7.13 -0.45 18.23
N GLU A 147 -7.43 0.84 18.10
CA GLU A 147 -7.36 1.81 19.20
C GLU A 147 -8.44 1.59 20.27
N GLN A 148 -9.53 0.91 19.91
CA GLN A 148 -10.66 0.61 20.81
C GLN A 148 -10.58 -0.77 21.46
N LEU A 149 -9.57 -1.58 21.16
CA LEU A 149 -9.39 -2.88 21.79
C LEU A 149 -9.14 -2.74 23.31
N PRO A 150 -9.48 -3.73 24.13
CA PRO A 150 -9.16 -3.74 25.57
C PRO A 150 -7.68 -3.53 25.85
N GLN A 151 -6.80 -4.00 24.97
CA GLN A 151 -5.39 -3.69 24.91
C GLN A 151 -5.10 -2.98 23.57
N PRO A 152 -5.16 -1.61 23.56
CA PRO A 152 -5.02 -0.85 22.32
C PRO A 152 -3.66 -1.05 21.66
N VAL A 153 -3.65 -1.11 20.32
CA VAL A 153 -2.42 -0.99 19.54
C VAL A 153 -1.94 0.46 19.62
N ARG A 154 -0.66 0.63 19.94
CA ARG A 154 -0.04 1.96 19.91
C ARG A 154 0.41 2.29 18.48
N PHE A 155 0.09 3.49 18.01
CA PHE A 155 0.54 4.03 16.73
C PHE A 155 1.44 5.23 16.95
N GLN A 156 2.56 5.27 16.23
CA GLN A 156 3.50 6.40 16.24
C GLN A 156 3.75 6.84 14.80
N TRP A 157 3.11 7.94 14.45
CA TRP A 157 3.17 8.56 13.12
C TRP A 157 4.39 9.47 13.01
N GLN A 158 4.75 9.85 11.75
CA GLN A 158 5.87 10.72 11.46
C GLN A 158 7.17 10.23 12.11
N THR A 159 7.38 8.92 12.07
CA THR A 159 8.52 8.25 12.70
C THR A 159 9.25 7.39 11.68
N THR A 160 10.42 7.84 11.26
CA THR A 160 11.27 7.13 10.31
C THR A 160 12.18 6.19 11.09
N VAL A 161 11.90 4.90 11.05
CA VAL A 161 12.75 3.90 11.74
C VAL A 161 14.11 3.83 11.03
N GLN A 162 15.17 3.94 11.82
CA GLN A 162 16.57 3.83 11.38
C GLN A 162 16.99 2.36 11.24
N PRO A 163 18.15 2.07 10.58
CA PRO A 163 18.70 0.73 10.47
C PRO A 163 18.73 0.00 11.81
N LEU A 164 18.25 -1.24 11.82
CA LEU A 164 18.17 -2.06 13.01
C LEU A 164 19.59 -2.50 13.42
N GLN A 165 19.79 -2.62 14.72
CA GLN A 165 21.01 -3.17 15.30
C GLN A 165 20.68 -4.44 16.06
N ALA A 166 21.64 -5.39 16.07
CA ALA A 166 21.47 -6.61 16.86
C ALA A 166 21.17 -6.25 18.32
N PRO A 167 20.21 -6.93 18.97
CA PRO A 167 19.83 -6.57 20.32
C PRO A 167 20.97 -6.79 21.31
N ALA A 168 21.38 -5.72 21.97
CA ALA A 168 22.27 -5.79 23.13
C ALA A 168 21.41 -6.04 24.37
N GLY A 169 21.29 -7.31 24.82
CA GLY A 169 20.48 -7.69 25.97
C GLY A 169 19.03 -8.09 25.60
N ALA A 170 18.06 -7.79 26.47
CA ALA A 170 16.69 -8.28 26.33
C ALA A 170 15.86 -7.45 25.31
N GLY A 171 15.95 -7.80 24.03
CA GLY A 171 15.05 -7.30 23.00
C GLY A 171 15.59 -6.17 22.13
N TRP A 172 14.86 -5.89 21.06
CA TRP A 172 15.17 -4.87 20.06
C TRP A 172 14.90 -3.46 20.57
N GLN A 173 15.67 -2.49 20.09
CA GLN A 173 15.41 -1.09 20.30
C GLN A 173 15.21 -0.41 18.95
N VAL A 174 14.13 0.36 18.83
CA VAL A 174 13.82 1.15 17.64
C VAL A 174 14.39 2.55 17.84
N HIS A 175 15.02 3.10 16.81
CA HIS A 175 15.56 4.44 16.76
C HIS A 175 14.90 5.23 15.62
N SER A 176 14.69 6.52 15.82
CA SER A 176 14.25 7.43 14.77
C SER A 176 14.96 8.77 14.87
N PRO A 177 15.18 9.49 13.76
CA PRO A 177 15.74 10.83 13.79
C PRO A 177 14.83 11.83 14.49
N GLU A 178 13.53 11.62 14.43
CA GLU A 178 12.53 12.53 14.97
C GLU A 178 12.41 12.45 16.48
N HIS A 179 12.62 11.25 17.05
CA HIS A 179 12.33 10.98 18.47
C HIS A 179 13.52 10.37 19.24
N GLY A 180 14.62 10.07 18.55
CA GLY A 180 15.75 9.36 19.14
C GLY A 180 15.45 7.88 19.40
N PRO A 181 16.13 7.25 20.37
CA PRO A 181 15.89 5.85 20.75
C PRO A 181 14.57 5.72 21.52
N GLU A 182 13.74 4.76 21.13
CA GLU A 182 12.56 4.40 21.90
C GLU A 182 12.97 3.84 23.27
N ALA A 183 12.33 4.34 24.32
CA ALA A 183 12.56 3.82 25.68
C ALA A 183 12.06 2.37 25.83
N GLN A 184 10.99 2.02 25.10
CA GLN A 184 10.42 0.68 25.06
C GLN A 184 11.30 -0.25 24.23
N ARG A 185 11.60 -1.43 24.78
CA ARG A 185 12.19 -2.53 24.03
C ARG A 185 11.14 -3.47 23.49
N TYR A 186 11.48 -4.18 22.40
CA TYR A 186 10.57 -5.05 21.65
C TYR A 186 11.12 -6.46 21.57
N GLN A 187 10.25 -7.47 21.72
CA GLN A 187 10.63 -8.87 21.53
C GLN A 187 10.93 -9.20 20.06
N ALA A 188 10.26 -8.53 19.13
CA ALA A 188 10.43 -8.68 17.70
C ALA A 188 10.16 -7.35 16.98
N VAL A 189 10.75 -7.21 15.79
CA VAL A 189 10.47 -6.12 14.86
C VAL A 189 10.03 -6.74 13.53
N LEU A 190 8.83 -6.39 13.08
CA LEU A 190 8.29 -6.81 11.79
C LEU A 190 8.37 -5.64 10.81
N LEU A 191 8.92 -5.88 9.63
CA LEU A 191 9.01 -4.87 8.58
C LEU A 191 7.89 -5.07 7.56
N ALA A 192 6.96 -4.14 7.49
CA ALA A 192 5.84 -4.11 6.54
C ALA A 192 5.97 -2.93 5.57
N VAL A 193 7.19 -2.67 5.15
CA VAL A 193 7.57 -1.61 4.22
C VAL A 193 8.02 -2.19 2.88
N PRO A 194 8.04 -1.40 1.78
CA PRO A 194 8.58 -1.86 0.49
C PRO A 194 10.02 -2.34 0.58
N ALA A 195 10.38 -3.34 -0.22
CA ALA A 195 11.68 -3.99 -0.19
C ALA A 195 12.89 -3.03 -0.23
N PRO A 196 12.92 -1.96 -1.07
CA PRO A 196 14.02 -0.99 -1.03
C PRO A 196 14.12 -0.19 0.27
N GLN A 197 13.04 -0.11 1.05
CA GLN A 197 13.05 0.51 2.37
C GLN A 197 13.41 -0.50 3.47
N ALA A 198 13.10 -1.78 3.27
CA ALA A 198 13.45 -2.85 4.21
C ALA A 198 14.94 -3.20 4.17
N ALA A 199 15.56 -3.22 2.99
CA ALA A 199 16.95 -3.62 2.82
C ALA A 199 17.92 -2.87 3.76
N PRO A 200 17.97 -1.52 3.79
CA PRO A 200 18.87 -0.80 4.69
C PRO A 200 18.54 -0.99 6.17
N LEU A 201 17.28 -1.34 6.52
CA LEU A 201 16.91 -1.63 7.91
C LEU A 201 17.47 -2.96 8.39
N LEU A 202 17.71 -3.90 7.49
CA LEU A 202 18.12 -5.28 7.75
C LEU A 202 19.64 -5.50 7.64
N GLU A 203 20.35 -4.62 6.97
CA GLU A 203 21.73 -4.79 6.53
C GLU A 203 22.69 -5.24 7.64
N ALA A 204 22.57 -4.67 8.83
CA ALA A 204 23.44 -4.99 9.97
C ALA A 204 23.00 -6.21 10.77
N VAL A 205 21.81 -6.77 10.52
CA VAL A 205 21.21 -7.81 11.39
C VAL A 205 20.89 -9.11 10.70
N THR A 206 20.63 -9.10 9.39
CA THR A 206 20.30 -10.30 8.62
C THR A 206 20.65 -10.17 7.14
N PRO A 207 21.88 -10.54 6.72
CA PRO A 207 22.32 -10.47 5.33
C PRO A 207 21.42 -11.23 4.35
N GLU A 208 20.87 -12.38 4.79
CA GLU A 208 19.98 -13.19 3.97
C GLU A 208 18.67 -12.45 3.63
N ALA A 209 18.04 -11.82 4.62
CA ALA A 209 16.82 -11.04 4.41
C ALA A 209 17.10 -9.76 3.62
N THR A 210 18.28 -9.16 3.79
CA THR A 210 18.76 -8.02 2.98
C THR A 210 18.89 -8.43 1.52
N THR A 211 19.51 -9.58 1.23
CA THR A 211 19.63 -10.13 -0.13
C THR A 211 18.25 -10.39 -0.73
N LEU A 212 17.34 -10.98 0.03
CA LEU A 212 15.95 -11.19 -0.41
C LEU A 212 15.25 -9.87 -0.73
N ALA A 213 15.41 -8.86 0.11
CA ALA A 213 14.82 -7.53 -0.14
C ALA A 213 15.38 -6.90 -1.44
N HIS A 214 16.67 -7.01 -1.69
CA HIS A 214 17.28 -6.54 -2.96
C HIS A 214 16.80 -7.32 -4.19
N SER A 215 16.43 -8.58 -4.04
CA SER A 215 15.89 -9.39 -5.15
C SER A 215 14.45 -9.05 -5.53
N ALA A 216 13.75 -8.23 -4.75
CA ALA A 216 12.37 -7.80 -5.00
C ALA A 216 12.34 -6.39 -5.63
N PRO A 217 12.43 -6.26 -6.98
CA PRO A 217 12.50 -4.98 -7.64
C PRO A 217 11.19 -4.19 -7.49
N MET A 218 11.32 -2.92 -7.21
CA MET A 218 10.21 -1.96 -7.22
C MET A 218 10.38 -1.02 -8.42
N ARG A 219 9.32 -0.85 -9.19
CA ARG A 219 9.33 -0.01 -10.38
C ARG A 219 8.71 1.36 -10.10
N ALA A 220 9.25 2.39 -10.72
CA ALA A 220 8.72 3.75 -10.63
C ALA A 220 7.35 3.85 -11.32
N CYS A 221 6.52 4.76 -10.83
CA CYS A 221 5.25 5.12 -11.44
C CYS A 221 4.94 6.58 -11.15
N TRP A 222 5.06 7.43 -12.14
CA TRP A 222 4.60 8.80 -12.06
C TRP A 222 3.08 8.84 -11.99
N SER A 223 2.57 9.69 -11.10
CA SER A 223 1.13 9.91 -10.89
C SER A 223 0.84 11.40 -11.05
N VAL A 224 0.05 11.75 -12.06
CA VAL A 224 -0.43 13.11 -12.27
C VAL A 224 -1.90 13.19 -11.91
N MET A 225 -2.25 14.12 -11.03
CA MET A 225 -3.62 14.37 -10.60
C MET A 225 -4.12 15.65 -11.24
N VAL A 226 -5.25 15.56 -11.92
CA VAL A 226 -5.81 16.65 -12.71
C VAL A 226 -7.17 17.02 -12.15
N ARG A 227 -7.35 18.29 -11.81
CA ARG A 227 -8.67 18.89 -11.53
C ARG A 227 -9.18 19.55 -12.79
N CYS A 228 -10.35 19.12 -13.26
CA CYS A 228 -10.97 19.64 -14.46
C CYS A 228 -12.01 20.71 -14.12
N PRO A 229 -11.96 21.91 -14.74
CA PRO A 229 -12.93 22.96 -14.50
C PRO A 229 -14.30 22.63 -15.11
N GLN A 230 -14.33 21.76 -16.11
CA GLN A 230 -15.53 21.26 -16.78
C GLN A 230 -15.46 19.73 -16.88
N PRO A 231 -16.60 19.03 -16.94
CA PRO A 231 -16.63 17.59 -17.17
C PRO A 231 -15.91 17.19 -18.46
N VAL A 232 -15.07 16.17 -18.37
CA VAL A 232 -14.37 15.61 -19.54
C VAL A 232 -15.26 14.56 -20.20
N PRO A 233 -15.64 14.71 -21.49
CA PRO A 233 -16.62 13.84 -22.14
C PRO A 233 -16.00 12.50 -22.60
N LEU A 234 -15.33 11.78 -21.70
CA LEU A 234 -14.80 10.45 -21.99
C LEU A 234 -15.84 9.37 -21.67
N PRO A 235 -15.93 8.32 -22.49
CA PRO A 235 -16.91 7.23 -22.30
C PRO A 235 -16.55 6.30 -21.15
N VAL A 236 -15.41 6.50 -20.49
CA VAL A 236 -14.83 5.64 -19.46
C VAL A 236 -14.69 6.40 -18.13
N ASP A 237 -14.69 5.63 -17.04
CA ASP A 237 -14.35 6.11 -15.70
C ASP A 237 -13.00 5.55 -15.24
N GLY A 238 -12.52 4.48 -15.87
CA GLY A 238 -11.16 3.96 -15.77
C GLY A 238 -10.74 3.34 -17.09
N CYS A 239 -9.50 3.56 -17.49
CA CYS A 239 -9.01 3.10 -18.78
C CYS A 239 -7.56 2.64 -18.72
N PHE A 240 -7.31 1.43 -19.20
CA PHE A 240 -5.97 0.99 -19.57
C PHE A 240 -5.58 1.64 -20.89
N VAL A 241 -4.41 2.26 -20.94
CA VAL A 241 -3.92 2.97 -22.13
C VAL A 241 -2.76 2.20 -22.72
N GLU A 242 -2.83 1.92 -24.01
CA GLU A 242 -1.80 1.23 -24.78
C GLU A 242 -1.08 2.21 -25.69
N HIS A 243 0.14 1.88 -26.08
CA HIS A 243 0.98 2.65 -27.01
C HIS A 243 1.16 4.13 -26.63
N SER A 244 1.27 4.41 -25.32
CA SER A 244 1.34 5.76 -24.74
C SER A 244 2.34 5.78 -23.56
N PRO A 245 2.88 6.94 -23.21
CA PRO A 245 3.51 7.16 -21.90
C PRO A 245 2.60 6.80 -20.73
N LEU A 246 1.30 7.00 -20.88
CA LEU A 246 0.30 6.58 -19.89
C LEU A 246 0.05 5.06 -19.95
N ARG A 247 -0.29 4.50 -18.80
CA ARG A 247 -0.74 3.11 -18.65
C ARG A 247 -2.18 3.02 -18.14
N TRP A 248 -2.57 3.97 -17.32
CA TRP A 248 -3.87 3.98 -16.68
C TRP A 248 -4.35 5.41 -16.48
N ILE A 249 -5.61 5.67 -16.76
CA ILE A 249 -6.30 6.88 -16.35
C ILE A 249 -7.57 6.52 -15.60
N ALA A 250 -7.96 7.33 -14.62
CA ALA A 250 -9.19 7.13 -13.87
C ALA A 250 -9.84 8.46 -13.50
N ARG A 251 -11.16 8.53 -13.68
CA ARG A 251 -12.00 9.59 -13.15
C ARG A 251 -12.20 9.32 -11.65
N ASP A 252 -11.36 9.91 -10.83
CA ASP A 252 -11.38 9.69 -9.38
C ASP A 252 -12.72 10.11 -8.78
N SER A 253 -13.31 11.20 -9.27
CA SER A 253 -14.62 11.71 -8.88
C SER A 253 -15.81 10.76 -9.19
N SER A 254 -15.62 9.72 -10.03
CA SER A 254 -16.65 8.70 -10.30
C SER A 254 -16.74 7.63 -9.20
N LYS A 255 -15.76 7.57 -8.32
CA LYS A 255 -15.72 6.58 -7.25
C LYS A 255 -16.73 6.92 -6.14
N PRO A 256 -17.33 5.93 -5.49
CA PRO A 256 -18.26 6.14 -4.38
C PRO A 256 -17.69 7.04 -3.27
N GLY A 257 -18.52 7.94 -2.76
CA GLY A 257 -18.18 8.84 -1.66
C GLY A 257 -17.21 9.98 -2.02
N ARG A 258 -16.88 10.17 -3.31
CA ARG A 258 -16.11 11.35 -3.76
C ARG A 258 -17.06 12.52 -3.99
N SER A 259 -16.65 13.70 -3.53
CA SER A 259 -17.35 14.96 -3.71
C SER A 259 -16.40 16.02 -4.25
N GLY A 260 -16.94 17.10 -4.80
CA GLY A 260 -16.16 18.20 -5.34
C GLY A 260 -16.02 18.18 -6.86
N PRO A 261 -15.06 18.92 -7.42
CA PRO A 261 -14.86 19.03 -8.86
C PRO A 261 -14.44 17.72 -9.50
N GLU A 262 -14.65 17.59 -10.79
CA GLU A 262 -14.16 16.44 -11.53
C GLU A 262 -12.64 16.35 -11.43
N THR A 263 -12.16 15.17 -11.01
CA THR A 263 -10.75 14.86 -10.87
C THR A 263 -10.39 13.60 -11.64
N TRP A 264 -9.24 13.64 -12.29
CA TRP A 264 -8.65 12.51 -12.98
C TRP A 264 -7.28 12.19 -12.41
N LEU A 265 -6.98 10.93 -12.36
CA LEU A 265 -5.64 10.42 -12.12
C LEU A 265 -5.06 9.84 -13.40
N LEU A 266 -3.81 10.15 -13.68
CA LEU A 266 -3.02 9.59 -14.76
C LEU A 266 -1.81 8.85 -14.15
N HIS A 267 -1.68 7.57 -14.44
CA HIS A 267 -0.47 6.80 -14.15
C HIS A 267 0.33 6.59 -15.42
N ALA A 268 1.58 6.98 -15.38
CA ALA A 268 2.51 6.66 -16.46
C ALA A 268 2.90 5.18 -16.46
N SER A 269 3.35 4.67 -17.59
CA SER A 269 3.92 3.33 -17.68
C SER A 269 5.22 3.25 -16.86
N HIS A 270 5.55 2.05 -16.40
CA HIS A 270 6.77 1.87 -15.61
C HIS A 270 8.03 2.22 -16.40
N ALA A 271 8.11 1.81 -17.67
CA ALA A 271 9.27 2.10 -18.51
C ALA A 271 9.46 3.62 -18.70
N TRP A 272 8.38 4.34 -18.98
CA TRP A 272 8.43 5.78 -19.11
C TRP A 272 8.80 6.45 -17.76
N SER A 273 8.20 6.00 -16.66
CA SER A 273 8.48 6.54 -15.33
C SER A 273 9.93 6.36 -14.90
N GLU A 274 10.53 5.22 -15.22
CA GLU A 274 11.95 4.94 -14.92
C GLU A 274 12.89 5.82 -15.75
N ALA A 275 12.56 6.06 -17.03
CA ALA A 275 13.33 6.95 -17.90
C ALA A 275 13.25 8.42 -17.45
N HIS A 276 12.17 8.80 -16.76
CA HIS A 276 11.88 10.17 -16.33
C HIS A 276 11.88 10.35 -14.80
N VAL A 277 12.50 9.42 -14.05
CA VAL A 277 12.42 9.40 -12.57
C VAL A 277 13.09 10.61 -11.92
N HIS A 278 14.02 11.25 -12.61
CA HIS A 278 14.75 12.44 -12.13
C HIS A 278 14.25 13.75 -12.76
N ASP A 279 13.22 13.69 -13.61
CA ASP A 279 12.69 14.87 -14.26
C ASP A 279 11.86 15.72 -13.27
N GLU A 280 11.83 17.01 -13.53
CA GLU A 280 11.01 17.94 -12.76
C GLU A 280 9.52 17.66 -12.94
N ALA A 281 8.76 17.74 -11.84
CA ALA A 281 7.33 17.43 -11.85
C ALA A 281 6.51 18.24 -12.86
N ALA A 282 6.90 19.48 -13.15
CA ALA A 282 6.25 20.32 -14.14
C ALA A 282 6.45 19.79 -15.57
N ALA A 283 7.67 19.33 -15.89
CA ALA A 283 7.99 18.74 -17.20
C ALA A 283 7.24 17.41 -17.39
N VAL A 284 7.23 16.55 -16.38
CA VAL A 284 6.46 15.31 -16.36
C VAL A 284 4.97 15.57 -16.57
N THR A 285 4.41 16.53 -15.83
CA THR A 285 2.99 16.89 -15.97
C THR A 285 2.66 17.37 -17.38
N ALA A 286 3.49 18.26 -17.96
CA ALA A 286 3.30 18.74 -19.31
C ALA A 286 3.36 17.61 -20.34
N ALA A 287 4.30 16.68 -20.19
CA ALA A 287 4.45 15.54 -21.10
C ALA A 287 3.28 14.53 -21.04
N LEU A 288 2.70 14.32 -19.85
CA LEU A 288 1.59 13.36 -19.68
C LEU A 288 0.19 13.96 -19.96
N LEU A 289 0.09 15.25 -20.17
CA LEU A 289 -1.16 15.95 -20.53
C LEU A 289 -1.27 16.21 -22.04
N GLN A 290 -0.28 15.88 -22.85
CA GLN A 290 -0.31 15.94 -24.31
C GLN A 290 -1.00 14.71 -24.91
#